data_bf693fa9328064c6666e40225cbc0775
#
_entry.id   bf693fa9328064c6666e40225cbc0775
#
_cell.length_a   1.000
_cell.length_b   1.000
_cell.length_c   1.000
_cell.angle_alpha   90.00
_cell.angle_beta   90.00
_cell.angle_gamma   90.00
#
_symmetry.space_group_name_H-M   'P 1'
#
loop_
_entity.id
_entity.type
_entity.pdbx_description
1 polymer ?
#
loop_
_entity_poly.entity_id
_entity_poly.type
_entity_poly.pdbx_seq_one_letter_code
_entity_poly.pdbx_strand_id
1 'polypeptide(L)'
;VFDTLYAEGQRRYVETFSAYARQFLDRMDKPAVDKVEGVPPAIAIDQTNPVRSSRSTVGTMTELNDHLKLLFARAGQLFDQKTAQPVRHDNADSIYASLQQRVQALPQEPRLVFTFPVELPATATAQEVAQWLSVSGFTRVHAEREVSTVTGPRKVLDVVADRFRLSSAERARVVEAIEVALKRGGRLAVYVLGDEGTEDQVWKFSTGLHCPESELRYSDPLPSMFSFNSAVGACAVCRGFGRVIGVDYGLVIPDGKLTLRNGAIKTLQTPAWQ
;
A
#
# COMPACT_ATOMS: atom_id res chain seq x y z
N VAL A 1 23.89 35.40 28.21
CA VAL A 1 24.44 34.18 28.84
C VAL A 1 24.61 33.10 27.79
N PHE A 2 23.58 32.78 27.03
CA PHE A 2 23.64 31.69 26.02
C PHE A 2 24.61 32.03 24.88
N ASP A 3 24.49 33.22 24.30
CA ASP A 3 25.27 33.63 23.13
C ASP A 3 26.74 34.01 23.49
N THR A 4 27.11 34.04 24.77
CA THR A 4 28.44 34.40 25.21
C THR A 4 29.09 33.29 26.04
N LEU A 5 28.64 33.12 27.28
CA LEU A 5 29.28 32.18 28.23
C LEU A 5 29.10 30.74 27.78
N TYR A 6 27.86 30.35 27.44
CA TYR A 6 27.60 28.99 26.97
C TYR A 6 28.27 28.73 25.61
N ALA A 7 28.15 29.68 24.68
CA ALA A 7 28.75 29.55 23.36
C ALA A 7 30.27 29.37 23.44
N GLU A 8 30.97 30.14 24.27
CA GLU A 8 32.42 30.04 24.45
C GLU A 8 32.82 28.77 25.22
N GLY A 9 32.06 28.36 26.22
CA GLY A 9 32.30 27.12 26.95
C GLY A 9 32.10 25.90 26.06
N GLN A 10 31.05 25.87 25.28
CA GLN A 10 30.77 24.81 24.32
C GLN A 10 31.78 24.76 23.16
N ARG A 11 32.16 25.94 22.61
CA ARG A 11 33.17 26.03 21.55
C ARG A 11 34.51 25.44 21.99
N ARG A 12 35.00 25.81 23.20
CA ARG A 12 36.24 25.28 23.75
C ARG A 12 36.16 23.79 24.03
N TYR A 13 35.01 23.32 24.52
CA TYR A 13 34.80 21.88 24.75
C TYR A 13 34.84 21.08 23.44
N VAL A 14 34.14 21.55 22.40
CA VAL A 14 34.16 20.91 21.07
C VAL A 14 35.56 20.92 20.45
N GLU A 15 36.39 21.94 20.70
CA GLU A 15 37.79 21.96 20.24
C GLU A 15 38.66 20.84 20.82
N THR A 16 38.29 20.27 21.94
CA THR A 16 38.99 19.11 22.55
C THR A 16 38.75 17.80 21.83
N PHE A 17 37.71 17.70 21.00
CA PHE A 17 37.39 16.48 20.27
C PHE A 17 38.28 16.32 19.02
N SER A 18 38.35 15.06 18.53
CA SER A 18 39.03 14.76 17.28
C SER A 18 38.40 15.49 16.09
N ALA A 19 39.17 15.73 15.03
CA ALA A 19 38.67 16.38 13.81
C ALA A 19 37.46 15.67 13.21
N TYR A 20 37.41 14.35 13.34
CA TYR A 20 36.28 13.55 12.87
C TYR A 20 35.01 13.79 13.72
N ALA A 21 35.11 13.75 15.03
CA ALA A 21 33.97 13.98 15.93
C ALA A 21 33.41 15.40 15.78
N ARG A 22 34.26 16.39 15.53
CA ARG A 22 33.86 17.78 15.30
C ARG A 22 32.96 18.00 14.08
N GLN A 23 32.97 17.10 13.11
CA GLN A 23 32.10 17.19 11.94
C GLN A 23 30.63 16.95 12.24
N PHE A 24 30.32 16.24 13.32
CA PHE A 24 28.97 15.87 13.71
C PHE A 24 28.38 16.78 14.81
N LEU A 25 29.16 17.71 15.31
CA LEU A 25 28.77 18.62 16.39
C LEU A 25 28.42 20.01 15.81
N ASP A 26 27.36 20.59 16.32
CA ASP A 26 26.97 21.97 15.96
C ASP A 26 28.09 22.92 16.38
N ARG A 27 28.52 23.74 15.43
CA ARG A 27 29.50 24.78 15.67
C ARG A 27 28.79 26.05 16.17
N MET A 28 29.22 26.56 17.29
CA MET A 28 28.79 27.87 17.75
C MET A 28 29.76 28.96 17.28
N ASP A 29 29.19 30.08 16.87
CA ASP A 29 29.99 31.23 16.47
C ASP A 29 30.79 31.78 17.66
N LYS A 30 31.98 32.32 17.38
CA LYS A 30 32.78 32.98 18.41
C LYS A 30 32.04 34.19 18.90
N PRO A 31 31.77 34.31 20.22
CA PRO A 31 31.08 35.47 20.75
C PRO A 31 31.91 36.75 20.55
N ALA A 32 31.23 37.85 20.26
CA ALA A 32 31.83 39.16 20.08
C ALA A 32 32.22 39.81 21.45
N VAL A 33 33.25 39.24 22.06
CA VAL A 33 33.81 39.70 23.36
C VAL A 33 35.31 39.72 23.28
N ASP A 34 35.94 40.63 24.06
CA ASP A 34 37.40 40.75 24.07
C ASP A 34 38.06 39.52 24.69
N LYS A 35 37.55 39.04 25.83
CA LYS A 35 38.12 37.90 26.53
C LYS A 35 37.09 37.23 27.45
N VAL A 36 37.08 35.90 27.44
CA VAL A 36 36.33 35.07 28.41
C VAL A 36 37.28 34.04 29.00
N GLU A 37 37.42 34.01 30.30
CA GLU A 37 38.29 33.07 31.02
C GLU A 37 37.52 32.29 32.10
N GLY A 38 37.97 31.07 32.40
CA GLY A 38 37.45 30.27 33.54
C GLY A 38 36.05 29.69 33.27
N VAL A 39 35.58 29.62 32.02
CA VAL A 39 34.30 29.01 31.70
C VAL A 39 34.50 27.52 31.49
N PRO A 40 33.90 26.65 32.34
CA PRO A 40 33.91 25.22 32.17
C PRO A 40 32.99 24.80 31.02
N PRO A 41 33.08 23.54 30.56
CA PRO A 41 32.07 22.99 29.67
C PRO A 41 30.67 23.17 30.24
N ALA A 42 29.78 23.78 29.48
CA ALA A 42 28.44 24.12 29.93
C ALA A 42 27.38 23.33 29.16
N ILE A 43 26.33 22.93 29.86
CA ILE A 43 25.14 22.35 29.26
C ILE A 43 24.04 23.40 29.35
N ALA A 44 23.46 23.73 28.20
CA ALA A 44 22.25 24.54 28.15
C ALA A 44 21.04 23.64 27.89
N ILE A 45 20.01 23.80 28.72
CA ILE A 45 18.70 23.20 28.50
C ILE A 45 17.79 24.35 28.07
N ASP A 46 17.47 24.37 26.81
CA ASP A 46 16.60 25.39 26.23
C ASP A 46 15.35 24.74 25.64
N GLN A 47 14.25 25.46 25.69
CA GLN A 47 12.98 25.05 25.12
C GLN A 47 12.90 25.50 23.66
N THR A 48 13.80 24.94 22.84
CA THR A 48 13.80 25.23 21.40
C THR A 48 12.77 24.40 20.67
N ASN A 49 12.24 24.92 19.56
CA ASN A 49 11.40 24.14 18.69
C ASN A 49 12.25 23.06 17.99
N PRO A 50 12.03 21.75 18.26
CA PRO A 50 12.83 20.66 17.71
C PRO A 50 12.55 20.44 16.21
N VAL A 51 11.62 21.16 15.61
CA VAL A 51 11.27 21.03 14.18
C VAL A 51 12.39 21.59 13.32
N ARG A 52 13.30 20.72 12.87
CA ARG A 52 14.46 21.09 12.03
C ARG A 52 14.23 20.92 10.53
N SER A 53 13.19 20.20 10.13
CA SER A 53 12.90 19.92 8.72
C SER A 53 11.41 19.90 8.42
N SER A 54 11.05 20.06 7.15
CA SER A 54 9.67 19.95 6.68
C SER A 54 9.05 18.56 6.88
N ARG A 55 9.86 17.56 7.23
CA ARG A 55 9.42 16.20 7.56
C ARG A 55 9.18 15.97 9.04
N SER A 56 9.56 16.92 9.90
CA SER A 56 9.30 16.83 11.33
C SER A 56 7.84 17.18 11.61
N THR A 57 7.14 16.26 12.25
CA THR A 57 5.76 16.41 12.70
C THR A 57 5.68 16.12 14.19
N VAL A 58 4.59 16.52 14.86
CA VAL A 58 4.35 16.15 16.27
C VAL A 58 4.46 14.64 16.46
N GLY A 59 3.86 13.85 15.56
CA GLY A 59 3.90 12.41 15.64
C GLY A 59 5.30 11.80 15.52
N THR A 60 6.22 12.42 14.73
CA THR A 60 7.61 11.94 14.63
C THR A 60 8.45 12.37 15.82
N MET A 61 8.16 13.50 16.42
CA MET A 61 8.90 14.04 17.58
C MET A 61 8.50 13.38 18.90
N THR A 62 7.27 12.90 19.00
CA THR A 62 6.73 12.20 20.17
C THR A 62 6.76 10.68 20.04
N GLU A 63 7.33 10.16 18.96
CA GLU A 63 7.32 8.72 18.60
C GLU A 63 5.92 8.11 18.40
N LEU A 64 4.87 8.93 18.48
CA LEU A 64 3.48 8.48 18.31
C LEU A 64 3.26 7.82 16.94
N ASN A 65 3.94 8.33 15.90
CA ASN A 65 3.87 7.72 14.56
C ASN A 65 4.34 6.27 14.53
N ASP A 66 5.33 5.90 15.33
CA ASP A 66 5.85 4.52 15.34
C ASP A 66 4.83 3.56 15.93
N HIS A 67 4.13 3.98 16.98
CA HIS A 67 3.00 3.23 17.53
C HIS A 67 1.83 3.14 16.56
N LEU A 68 1.47 4.23 15.88
CA LEU A 68 0.40 4.24 14.89
C LEU A 68 0.71 3.35 13.69
N LYS A 69 1.92 3.40 13.14
CA LYS A 69 2.36 2.51 12.06
C LYS A 69 2.19 1.04 12.44
N LEU A 70 2.61 0.68 13.65
CA LEU A 70 2.48 -0.68 14.15
C LEU A 70 1.02 -1.07 14.35
N LEU A 71 0.20 -0.17 14.90
CA LEU A 71 -1.23 -0.39 15.09
C LEU A 71 -1.92 -0.66 13.74
N PHE A 72 -1.72 0.20 12.73
CA PHE A 72 -2.31 0.01 11.42
C PHE A 72 -1.82 -1.25 10.72
N ALA A 73 -0.53 -1.59 10.84
CA ALA A 73 0.03 -2.79 10.23
C ALA A 73 -0.50 -4.09 10.88
N ARG A 74 -0.87 -4.06 12.17
CA ARG A 74 -1.28 -5.26 12.91
C ARG A 74 -2.78 -5.40 13.11
N ALA A 75 -3.49 -4.29 13.26
CA ALA A 75 -4.91 -4.27 13.60
C ALA A 75 -5.77 -3.49 12.59
N GLY A 76 -5.15 -2.88 11.57
CA GLY A 76 -5.88 -2.17 10.52
C GLY A 76 -6.69 -3.12 9.65
N GLN A 77 -7.85 -2.67 9.21
CA GLN A 77 -8.64 -3.36 8.20
C GLN A 77 -8.31 -2.81 6.82
N LEU A 78 -8.02 -3.72 5.89
CA LEU A 78 -7.75 -3.36 4.50
C LEU A 78 -9.06 -3.29 3.72
N PHE A 79 -9.25 -2.20 2.99
CA PHE A 79 -10.36 -2.03 2.06
C PHE A 79 -9.82 -1.87 0.63
N ASP A 80 -10.51 -2.46 -0.32
CA ASP A 80 -10.16 -2.35 -1.72
C ASP A 80 -10.32 -0.90 -2.22
N GLN A 81 -9.32 -0.42 -2.95
CA GLN A 81 -9.28 0.96 -3.43
C GLN A 81 -10.40 1.30 -4.42
N LYS A 82 -10.88 0.32 -5.21
CA LYS A 82 -11.89 0.55 -6.25
C LYS A 82 -13.31 0.30 -5.76
N THR A 83 -13.49 -0.75 -4.96
CA THR A 83 -14.83 -1.21 -4.56
C THR A 83 -15.19 -0.85 -3.12
N ALA A 84 -14.20 -0.42 -2.32
CA ALA A 84 -14.32 -0.19 -0.88
C ALA A 84 -14.77 -1.44 -0.09
N GLN A 85 -14.66 -2.64 -0.69
CA GLN A 85 -14.96 -3.88 0.00
C GLN A 85 -13.81 -4.29 0.93
N PRO A 86 -14.08 -4.90 2.08
CA PRO A 86 -13.03 -5.39 2.96
C PRO A 86 -12.26 -6.52 2.28
N VAL A 87 -10.93 -6.41 2.32
CA VAL A 87 -10.00 -7.41 1.79
C VAL A 87 -9.33 -8.11 2.97
N ARG A 88 -9.46 -9.43 3.01
CA ARG A 88 -8.91 -10.27 4.09
C ARG A 88 -8.47 -11.61 3.54
N HIS A 89 -7.65 -12.32 4.30
CA HIS A 89 -7.36 -13.71 4.03
C HIS A 89 -8.57 -14.57 4.37
N ASP A 90 -9.12 -15.25 3.38
CA ASP A 90 -10.16 -16.23 3.61
C ASP A 90 -9.53 -17.62 3.84
N ASN A 91 -10.15 -18.40 4.69
CA ASN A 91 -9.90 -19.82 4.91
C ASN A 91 -11.20 -20.59 4.79
N ALA A 92 -11.12 -21.92 4.78
CA ALA A 92 -12.30 -22.76 4.57
C ALA A 92 -13.41 -22.52 5.61
N ASP A 93 -13.05 -22.29 6.87
CA ASP A 93 -14.02 -22.04 7.94
C ASP A 93 -14.65 -20.63 7.81
N SER A 94 -13.87 -19.61 7.49
CA SER A 94 -14.39 -18.24 7.31
C SER A 94 -15.33 -18.16 6.10
N ILE A 95 -15.00 -18.87 5.03
CA ILE A 95 -15.84 -18.98 3.82
C ILE A 95 -17.11 -19.70 4.15
N TYR A 96 -17.03 -20.85 4.83
CA TYR A 96 -18.21 -21.61 5.24
C TYR A 96 -19.18 -20.78 6.08
N ALA A 97 -18.67 -20.07 7.09
CA ALA A 97 -19.49 -19.17 7.91
C ALA A 97 -20.14 -18.03 7.09
N SER A 98 -19.38 -17.44 6.16
CA SER A 98 -19.89 -16.42 5.25
C SER A 98 -21.00 -16.97 4.33
N LEU A 99 -20.83 -18.17 3.80
CA LEU A 99 -21.84 -18.84 2.97
C LEU A 99 -23.12 -19.10 3.74
N GLN A 100 -23.04 -19.60 4.98
CA GLN A 100 -24.21 -19.81 5.83
C GLN A 100 -24.97 -18.49 6.05
N GLN A 101 -24.27 -17.43 6.40
CA GLN A 101 -24.89 -16.12 6.62
C GLN A 101 -25.58 -15.58 5.36
N ARG A 102 -24.90 -15.69 4.19
CA ARG A 102 -25.45 -15.22 2.92
C ARG A 102 -26.67 -16.03 2.47
N VAL A 103 -26.63 -17.36 2.60
CA VAL A 103 -27.76 -18.23 2.24
C VAL A 103 -28.94 -17.98 3.14
N GLN A 104 -28.75 -17.78 4.46
CA GLN A 104 -29.83 -17.45 5.40
C GLN A 104 -30.51 -16.10 5.10
N ALA A 105 -29.81 -15.17 4.45
CA ALA A 105 -30.37 -13.87 4.05
C ALA A 105 -31.22 -13.95 2.77
N LEU A 106 -31.18 -15.05 2.04
CA LEU A 106 -31.97 -15.24 0.82
C LEU A 106 -33.37 -15.78 1.14
N PRO A 107 -34.39 -15.40 0.37
CA PRO A 107 -35.76 -15.85 0.58
C PRO A 107 -35.97 -17.36 0.36
N GLN A 108 -35.15 -17.94 -0.51
CA GLN A 108 -35.13 -19.37 -0.79
C GLN A 108 -33.69 -19.87 -0.83
N GLU A 109 -33.47 -21.12 -0.44
CA GLU A 109 -32.15 -21.73 -0.49
C GLU A 109 -31.76 -22.08 -1.91
N PRO A 110 -30.73 -21.43 -2.47
CA PRO A 110 -30.28 -21.67 -3.84
C PRO A 110 -29.46 -22.94 -3.95
N ARG A 111 -29.27 -23.41 -5.17
CA ARG A 111 -28.21 -24.36 -5.50
C ARG A 111 -26.91 -23.61 -5.69
N LEU A 112 -25.85 -24.02 -5.00
CA LEU A 112 -24.53 -23.43 -5.08
C LEU A 112 -23.63 -24.27 -5.97
N VAL A 113 -22.87 -23.60 -6.86
CA VAL A 113 -21.83 -24.24 -7.71
C VAL A 113 -20.49 -23.67 -7.29
N PHE A 114 -19.65 -24.50 -6.71
CA PHE A 114 -18.29 -24.14 -6.27
C PHE A 114 -17.34 -24.32 -7.43
N THR A 115 -16.62 -23.25 -7.78
CA THR A 115 -15.66 -23.25 -8.88
C THR A 115 -14.33 -22.63 -8.47
N PHE A 116 -13.27 -23.02 -9.16
CA PHE A 116 -11.97 -22.39 -9.05
C PHE A 116 -11.46 -21.98 -10.44
N PRO A 117 -10.76 -20.83 -10.55
CA PRO A 117 -10.24 -20.38 -11.82
C PRO A 117 -9.01 -21.15 -12.25
N VAL A 118 -8.97 -21.54 -13.52
CA VAL A 118 -7.81 -22.11 -14.20
C VAL A 118 -7.44 -21.20 -15.36
N GLU A 119 -6.24 -20.65 -15.30
CA GLU A 119 -5.72 -19.76 -16.34
C GLU A 119 -5.00 -20.58 -17.42
N LEU A 120 -5.45 -20.45 -18.66
CA LEU A 120 -4.84 -21.05 -19.82
C LEU A 120 -4.42 -19.97 -20.83
N PRO A 121 -3.43 -20.27 -21.71
CA PRO A 121 -3.16 -19.39 -22.84
C PRO A 121 -4.43 -19.18 -23.69
N ALA A 122 -4.60 -17.97 -24.25
CA ALA A 122 -5.75 -17.68 -25.12
C ALA A 122 -5.84 -18.61 -26.35
N THR A 123 -4.70 -19.18 -26.74
CA THR A 123 -4.58 -20.13 -27.86
C THR A 123 -4.96 -21.56 -27.51
N ALA A 124 -5.28 -21.86 -26.24
CA ALA A 124 -5.64 -23.22 -25.83
C ALA A 124 -6.89 -23.73 -26.55
N THR A 125 -6.76 -24.89 -27.17
CA THR A 125 -7.83 -25.54 -27.91
C THR A 125 -8.82 -26.25 -26.97
N ALA A 126 -10.06 -26.46 -27.44
CA ALA A 126 -11.06 -27.20 -26.65
C ALA A 126 -10.60 -28.63 -26.32
N GLN A 127 -9.80 -29.23 -27.19
CA GLN A 127 -9.27 -30.60 -27.00
C GLN A 127 -8.23 -30.63 -25.86
N GLU A 128 -7.33 -29.66 -25.80
CA GLU A 128 -6.34 -29.53 -24.73
C GLU A 128 -7.02 -29.25 -23.36
N VAL A 129 -8.06 -28.42 -23.38
CA VAL A 129 -8.89 -28.17 -22.18
C VAL A 129 -9.54 -29.46 -21.68
N ALA A 130 -10.16 -30.22 -22.57
CA ALA A 130 -10.83 -31.50 -22.22
C ALA A 130 -9.83 -32.53 -21.70
N GLN A 131 -8.65 -32.63 -22.32
CA GLN A 131 -7.58 -33.49 -21.85
C GLN A 131 -7.06 -33.10 -20.47
N TRP A 132 -6.85 -31.82 -20.25
CA TRP A 132 -6.40 -31.29 -18.95
C TRP A 132 -7.44 -31.60 -17.85
N LEU A 133 -8.72 -31.35 -18.11
CA LEU A 133 -9.82 -31.62 -17.19
C LEU A 133 -9.83 -33.10 -16.81
N SER A 134 -9.77 -34.00 -17.79
CA SER A 134 -9.80 -35.48 -17.56
C SER A 134 -8.64 -35.95 -16.68
N VAL A 135 -7.43 -35.44 -16.93
CA VAL A 135 -6.23 -35.77 -16.13
C VAL A 135 -6.32 -35.21 -14.72
N SER A 136 -6.93 -34.03 -14.57
CA SER A 136 -7.08 -33.35 -13.28
C SER A 136 -8.20 -33.90 -12.40
N GLY A 137 -9.02 -34.82 -12.93
CA GLY A 137 -10.16 -35.45 -12.22
C GLY A 137 -11.41 -34.56 -12.20
N PHE A 138 -11.44 -33.49 -12.99
CA PHE A 138 -12.61 -32.62 -13.15
C PHE A 138 -13.24 -32.81 -14.51
N THR A 139 -14.55 -32.67 -14.57
CA THR A 139 -15.28 -32.99 -15.81
C THR A 139 -16.10 -31.83 -16.37
N ARG A 140 -16.22 -30.73 -15.59
CA ARG A 140 -17.15 -29.64 -15.94
C ARG A 140 -16.51 -28.28 -15.75
N VAL A 141 -16.71 -27.43 -16.75
CA VAL A 141 -16.47 -25.99 -16.69
C VAL A 141 -17.84 -25.33 -16.55
N HIS A 142 -17.98 -24.40 -15.63
CA HIS A 142 -19.20 -23.64 -15.41
C HIS A 142 -19.26 -22.41 -16.29
N ALA A 143 -18.16 -21.64 -16.31
CA ALA A 143 -18.04 -20.41 -17.11
C ALA A 143 -16.64 -20.31 -17.72
N GLU A 144 -16.58 -19.59 -18.84
CA GLU A 144 -15.36 -19.27 -19.55
C GLU A 144 -15.31 -17.76 -19.80
N ARG A 145 -14.16 -17.15 -19.52
CA ARG A 145 -13.96 -15.71 -19.71
C ARG A 145 -12.55 -15.42 -20.21
N GLU A 146 -12.41 -14.36 -20.98
CA GLU A 146 -11.10 -13.85 -21.38
C GLU A 146 -10.70 -12.70 -20.45
N VAL A 147 -9.45 -12.72 -19.98
CA VAL A 147 -8.89 -11.69 -19.12
C VAL A 147 -7.62 -11.15 -19.78
N SER A 148 -7.57 -9.84 -19.98
CA SER A 148 -6.37 -9.17 -20.45
C SER A 148 -5.38 -9.01 -19.29
N THR A 149 -4.21 -9.65 -19.40
CA THR A 149 -3.12 -9.50 -18.44
C THR A 149 -1.96 -8.70 -19.04
N VAL A 150 -1.02 -8.28 -18.20
CA VAL A 150 0.20 -7.58 -18.66
C VAL A 150 1.01 -8.42 -19.66
N THR A 151 0.88 -9.74 -19.60
CA THR A 151 1.55 -10.71 -20.49
C THR A 151 0.73 -11.09 -21.71
N GLY A 152 -0.46 -10.48 -21.92
CA GLY A 152 -1.36 -10.74 -23.02
C GLY A 152 -2.72 -11.32 -22.57
N PRO A 153 -3.64 -11.56 -23.54
CA PRO A 153 -4.94 -12.14 -23.25
C PRO A 153 -4.77 -13.60 -22.75
N ARG A 154 -5.52 -13.93 -21.70
CA ARG A 154 -5.60 -15.28 -21.13
C ARG A 154 -7.05 -15.73 -21.06
N LYS A 155 -7.25 -17.02 -21.23
CA LYS A 155 -8.52 -17.71 -21.06
C LYS A 155 -8.61 -18.22 -19.63
N VAL A 156 -9.65 -17.84 -18.91
CA VAL A 156 -9.91 -18.30 -17.55
C VAL A 156 -11.15 -19.18 -17.56
N LEU A 157 -10.99 -20.40 -17.11
CA LEU A 157 -12.05 -21.38 -16.96
C LEU A 157 -12.45 -21.47 -15.48
N ASP A 158 -13.71 -21.31 -15.18
CA ASP A 158 -14.26 -21.56 -13.85
C ASP A 158 -14.67 -23.05 -13.76
N VAL A 159 -13.72 -23.86 -13.26
CA VAL A 159 -13.85 -25.33 -13.18
C VAL A 159 -14.68 -25.69 -11.96
N VAL A 160 -15.67 -26.56 -12.14
CA VAL A 160 -16.57 -26.99 -11.06
C VAL A 160 -15.85 -27.96 -10.13
N ALA A 161 -15.71 -27.57 -8.86
CA ALA A 161 -15.24 -28.45 -7.79
C ALA A 161 -16.39 -29.32 -7.25
N ASP A 162 -17.54 -28.71 -6.93
CA ASP A 162 -18.74 -29.43 -6.48
C ASP A 162 -20.00 -28.55 -6.65
N ARG A 163 -21.17 -29.17 -6.51
CA ARG A 163 -22.47 -28.46 -6.51
C ARG A 163 -23.45 -29.12 -5.58
N PHE A 164 -24.09 -28.30 -4.73
CA PHE A 164 -25.07 -28.76 -3.74
C PHE A 164 -25.94 -27.61 -3.22
N ARG A 165 -26.96 -27.94 -2.41
CA ARG A 165 -27.63 -27.00 -1.50
C ARG A 165 -26.99 -27.12 -0.14
N LEU A 166 -26.81 -26.01 0.56
CA LEU A 166 -26.03 -25.97 1.81
C LEU A 166 -26.71 -26.79 2.93
N SER A 167 -28.06 -26.77 2.98
CA SER A 167 -28.84 -27.53 3.96
C SER A 167 -28.78 -29.04 3.78
N SER A 168 -28.59 -29.52 2.52
CA SER A 168 -28.56 -30.93 2.19
C SER A 168 -27.15 -31.53 2.19
N ALA A 169 -26.11 -30.69 2.29
CA ALA A 169 -24.72 -31.11 2.26
C ALA A 169 -24.13 -31.20 3.68
N GLU A 170 -23.40 -32.26 3.97
CA GLU A 170 -22.62 -32.33 5.21
C GLU A 170 -21.53 -31.25 5.23
N ARG A 171 -21.28 -30.66 6.41
CA ARG A 171 -20.24 -29.64 6.57
C ARG A 171 -18.88 -30.09 6.02
N ALA A 172 -18.51 -31.35 6.27
CA ALA A 172 -17.22 -31.89 5.81
C ALA A 172 -17.09 -31.81 4.28
N ARG A 173 -18.13 -32.16 3.53
CA ARG A 173 -18.17 -32.08 2.07
C ARG A 173 -18.05 -30.64 1.57
N VAL A 174 -18.72 -29.70 2.22
CA VAL A 174 -18.66 -28.26 1.85
C VAL A 174 -17.25 -27.71 2.07
N VAL A 175 -16.67 -28.03 3.24
CA VAL A 175 -15.28 -27.61 3.57
C VAL A 175 -14.28 -28.22 2.61
N GLU A 176 -14.40 -29.50 2.28
CA GLU A 176 -13.54 -30.17 1.29
C GLU A 176 -13.63 -29.50 -0.09
N ALA A 177 -14.83 -29.18 -0.56
CA ALA A 177 -15.00 -28.48 -1.83
C ALA A 177 -14.34 -27.09 -1.84
N ILE A 178 -14.43 -26.36 -0.72
CA ILE A 178 -13.75 -25.08 -0.54
C ILE A 178 -12.23 -25.27 -0.57
N GLU A 179 -11.70 -26.21 0.21
CA GLU A 179 -10.25 -26.48 0.28
C GLU A 179 -9.68 -26.88 -1.06
N VAL A 180 -10.37 -27.76 -1.80
CA VAL A 180 -9.99 -28.18 -3.16
C VAL A 180 -9.91 -26.98 -4.09
N ALA A 181 -10.92 -26.11 -4.07
CA ALA A 181 -10.94 -24.91 -4.91
C ALA A 181 -9.79 -23.93 -4.54
N LEU A 182 -9.60 -23.66 -3.25
CA LEU A 182 -8.53 -22.78 -2.77
C LEU A 182 -7.13 -23.34 -3.07
N LYS A 183 -6.93 -24.64 -2.88
CA LYS A 183 -5.65 -25.30 -3.16
C LYS A 183 -5.28 -25.29 -4.65
N ARG A 184 -6.27 -25.40 -5.52
CA ARG A 184 -6.06 -25.45 -6.98
C ARG A 184 -5.91 -24.07 -7.61
N GLY A 185 -6.77 -23.10 -7.22
CA GLY A 185 -6.83 -21.79 -7.85
C GLY A 185 -6.44 -20.60 -6.96
N GLY A 186 -6.23 -20.82 -5.64
CA GLY A 186 -6.06 -19.73 -4.67
C GLY A 186 -7.30 -18.85 -4.49
N ARG A 187 -8.36 -19.14 -5.24
CA ARG A 187 -9.62 -18.42 -5.31
C ARG A 187 -10.77 -19.39 -5.43
N LEU A 188 -11.91 -18.98 -4.91
CA LEU A 188 -13.18 -19.72 -5.04
C LEU A 188 -14.24 -18.74 -5.56
N ALA A 189 -14.95 -19.12 -6.60
CA ALA A 189 -16.18 -18.46 -7.00
C ALA A 189 -17.35 -19.41 -6.76
N VAL A 190 -18.36 -18.91 -6.07
CA VAL A 190 -19.58 -19.64 -5.77
C VAL A 190 -20.71 -19.02 -6.57
N TYR A 191 -21.18 -19.71 -7.58
CA TYR A 191 -22.32 -19.31 -8.38
C TYR A 191 -23.61 -19.71 -7.67
N VAL A 192 -24.48 -18.74 -7.49
CA VAL A 192 -25.80 -18.91 -6.85
C VAL A 192 -26.83 -19.09 -7.94
N LEU A 193 -27.40 -20.29 -8.03
CA LEU A 193 -28.40 -20.60 -9.05
C LEU A 193 -29.79 -20.49 -8.47
N GLY A 194 -30.64 -19.66 -9.11
CA GLY A 194 -32.07 -19.57 -8.83
C GLY A 194 -32.86 -20.82 -9.24
N ASP A 195 -34.17 -20.81 -9.02
CA ASP A 195 -35.02 -21.99 -9.26
C ASP A 195 -35.10 -22.39 -10.74
N GLU A 196 -34.93 -21.46 -11.68
CA GLU A 196 -34.88 -21.73 -13.12
C GLU A 196 -33.47 -22.11 -13.61
N GLY A 197 -32.48 -22.23 -12.70
CA GLY A 197 -31.08 -22.52 -13.04
C GLY A 197 -30.34 -21.31 -13.66
N THR A 198 -30.93 -20.13 -13.59
CA THR A 198 -30.28 -18.87 -13.98
C THR A 198 -29.30 -18.44 -12.89
N GLU A 199 -28.22 -17.79 -13.29
CA GLU A 199 -27.23 -17.24 -12.36
C GLU A 199 -27.76 -15.92 -11.79
N ASP A 200 -28.07 -15.89 -10.47
CA ASP A 200 -28.55 -14.69 -9.81
C ASP A 200 -27.39 -13.85 -9.24
N GLN A 201 -26.38 -14.52 -8.69
CA GLN A 201 -25.24 -13.88 -8.04
C GLN A 201 -24.00 -14.75 -8.11
N VAL A 202 -22.84 -14.11 -8.00
CA VAL A 202 -21.53 -14.79 -7.83
C VAL A 202 -20.84 -14.26 -6.59
N TRP A 203 -20.53 -15.17 -5.64
CA TRP A 203 -19.74 -14.82 -4.46
C TRP A 203 -18.31 -15.28 -4.63
N LYS A 204 -17.39 -14.36 -4.46
CA LYS A 204 -15.98 -14.62 -4.69
C LYS A 204 -15.19 -14.55 -3.39
N PHE A 205 -14.22 -15.43 -3.23
CA PHE A 205 -13.35 -15.57 -2.06
C PHE A 205 -11.89 -15.80 -2.49
N SER A 206 -10.93 -15.44 -1.64
CA SER A 206 -9.50 -15.61 -1.94
C SER A 206 -8.68 -15.87 -0.67
N THR A 207 -7.68 -16.73 -0.77
CA THR A 207 -6.73 -17.00 0.34
C THR A 207 -5.73 -15.88 0.56
N GLY A 208 -5.43 -15.07 -0.48
CA GLY A 208 -4.50 -13.95 -0.40
C GLY A 208 -5.20 -12.62 -0.10
N LEU A 209 -4.44 -11.59 0.17
CA LEU A 209 -4.94 -10.20 0.18
C LEU A 209 -5.24 -9.75 -1.25
N HIS A 210 -6.33 -10.22 -1.77
CA HIS A 210 -6.79 -9.99 -3.12
C HIS A 210 -8.29 -9.68 -3.10
N CYS A 211 -8.69 -8.59 -3.73
CA CYS A 211 -10.09 -8.31 -3.94
C CYS A 211 -10.58 -9.04 -5.20
N PRO A 212 -11.48 -10.03 -5.05
CA PRO A 212 -11.91 -10.82 -6.21
C PRO A 212 -12.78 -10.04 -7.20
N GLU A 213 -13.33 -8.89 -6.80
CA GLU A 213 -14.18 -8.05 -7.65
C GLU A 213 -13.36 -7.10 -8.52
N SER A 214 -12.39 -6.42 -7.90
CA SER A 214 -11.50 -5.48 -8.62
C SER A 214 -10.28 -6.14 -9.25
N GLU A 215 -10.01 -7.41 -8.93
CA GLU A 215 -8.81 -8.18 -9.30
C GLU A 215 -7.49 -7.56 -8.79
N LEU A 216 -7.56 -6.60 -7.84
CA LEU A 216 -6.38 -5.99 -7.24
C LEU A 216 -5.80 -6.91 -6.15
N ARG A 217 -4.47 -7.03 -6.18
CA ARG A 217 -3.70 -7.74 -5.16
C ARG A 217 -3.01 -6.72 -4.26
N TYR A 218 -3.00 -7.00 -2.98
CA TYR A 218 -2.38 -6.20 -1.96
C TYR A 218 -1.26 -6.99 -1.29
N SER A 219 -0.23 -6.28 -0.86
CA SER A 219 0.85 -6.88 -0.06
C SER A 219 0.46 -6.87 1.41
N ASP A 220 1.05 -7.80 2.17
CA ASP A 220 0.90 -7.81 3.62
C ASP A 220 1.34 -6.47 4.21
N PRO A 221 0.54 -5.88 5.12
CA PRO A 221 0.82 -4.56 5.65
C PRO A 221 2.07 -4.57 6.54
N LEU A 222 3.04 -3.75 6.15
CA LEU A 222 4.25 -3.51 6.92
C LEU A 222 4.20 -2.13 7.59
N PRO A 223 4.75 -1.94 8.78
CA PRO A 223 4.78 -0.62 9.44
C PRO A 223 5.39 0.49 8.57
N SER A 224 6.37 0.15 7.74
CA SER A 224 7.00 1.09 6.79
C SER A 224 6.05 1.63 5.71
N MET A 225 4.99 0.89 5.37
CA MET A 225 3.98 1.33 4.39
C MET A 225 3.14 2.51 4.91
N PHE A 226 3.04 2.66 6.24
CA PHE A 226 2.30 3.75 6.90
C PHE A 226 3.20 4.94 7.24
N SER A 227 4.38 5.03 6.65
CA SER A 227 5.32 6.11 6.87
C SER A 227 5.58 6.90 5.60
N PHE A 228 5.29 8.20 5.62
CA PHE A 228 5.63 9.10 4.52
C PHE A 228 7.16 9.29 4.34
N ASN A 229 7.96 8.90 5.33
CA ASN A 229 9.43 8.93 5.29
C ASN A 229 10.06 7.64 4.75
N SER A 230 9.26 6.60 4.52
CA SER A 230 9.70 5.33 3.94
C SER A 230 9.54 5.35 2.42
N ALA A 231 10.45 4.73 1.71
CA ALA A 231 10.36 4.59 0.24
C ALA A 231 9.09 3.85 -0.22
N VAL A 232 8.59 2.91 0.61
CA VAL A 232 7.41 2.10 0.30
C VAL A 232 6.11 2.84 0.63
N GLY A 233 6.10 3.66 1.71
CA GLY A 233 4.90 4.37 2.16
C GLY A 233 4.80 5.81 1.67
N ALA A 234 5.87 6.35 1.08
CA ALA A 234 5.89 7.72 0.59
C ALA A 234 5.05 7.90 -0.68
N CYS A 235 4.45 9.05 -0.81
CA CYS A 235 3.79 9.45 -2.05
C CYS A 235 4.76 9.38 -3.23
N ALA A 236 4.37 8.73 -4.34
CA ALA A 236 5.21 8.58 -5.52
C ALA A 236 5.62 9.93 -6.14
N VAL A 237 4.78 10.97 -6.01
CA VAL A 237 5.00 12.30 -6.59
C VAL A 237 5.93 13.13 -5.72
N CYS A 238 5.59 13.34 -4.43
CA CYS A 238 6.37 14.22 -3.56
C CYS A 238 7.40 13.49 -2.70
N ARG A 239 7.46 12.16 -2.74
CA ARG A 239 8.39 11.30 -1.98
C ARG A 239 8.43 11.62 -0.48
N GLY A 240 7.30 11.98 0.09
CA GLY A 240 7.14 12.32 1.49
C GLY A 240 7.50 13.78 1.86
N PHE A 241 7.85 14.62 0.90
CA PHE A 241 8.16 16.02 1.17
C PHE A 241 6.92 16.95 1.31
N GLY A 242 5.74 16.47 0.90
CA GLY A 242 4.51 17.29 0.90
C GLY A 242 4.48 18.39 -0.18
N ARG A 243 5.57 18.54 -0.92
CA ARG A 243 5.75 19.51 -2.00
C ARG A 243 6.61 18.93 -3.10
N VAL A 244 6.43 19.39 -4.32
CA VAL A 244 7.24 19.02 -5.48
C VAL A 244 8.11 20.21 -5.85
N ILE A 245 9.39 19.94 -6.13
CA ILE A 245 10.29 20.96 -6.68
C ILE A 245 9.93 21.10 -8.17
N GLY A 246 9.56 22.29 -8.57
CA GLY A 246 9.22 22.60 -9.94
C GLY A 246 9.63 24.03 -10.28
N VAL A 247 9.41 24.41 -11.52
CA VAL A 247 9.62 25.77 -11.99
C VAL A 247 8.37 26.59 -11.64
N ASP A 248 8.55 27.64 -10.87
CA ASP A 248 7.52 28.66 -10.65
C ASP A 248 7.54 29.65 -11.82
N TYR A 249 6.63 29.41 -12.77
CA TYR A 249 6.53 30.28 -13.95
C TYR A 249 6.18 31.71 -13.60
N GLY A 250 5.48 31.99 -12.52
CA GLY A 250 5.20 33.33 -12.06
C GLY A 250 6.45 34.12 -11.60
N LEU A 251 7.43 33.40 -11.03
CA LEU A 251 8.73 33.97 -10.69
C LEU A 251 9.68 34.06 -11.90
N VAL A 252 9.58 33.14 -12.84
CA VAL A 252 10.40 33.13 -14.06
C VAL A 252 9.92 34.19 -15.04
N ILE A 253 8.61 34.35 -15.20
CA ILE A 253 7.96 35.31 -16.12
C ILE A 253 7.00 36.18 -15.28
N PRO A 254 7.52 37.13 -14.49
CA PRO A 254 6.69 37.94 -13.59
C PRO A 254 5.75 38.93 -14.33
N ASP A 255 6.08 39.27 -15.57
CA ASP A 255 5.24 40.11 -16.43
C ASP A 255 5.11 39.45 -17.83
N GLY A 256 3.96 38.82 -18.08
CA GLY A 256 3.65 38.18 -19.36
C GLY A 256 3.42 39.18 -20.54
N LYS A 257 3.41 40.47 -20.31
CA LYS A 257 3.27 41.50 -21.34
C LYS A 257 4.62 41.91 -21.95
N LEU A 258 5.71 41.55 -21.31
CA LEU A 258 7.04 41.81 -21.84
C LEU A 258 7.39 40.82 -22.95
N THR A 259 8.11 41.30 -23.95
CA THR A 259 8.75 40.44 -24.98
C THR A 259 10.02 39.81 -24.44
N LEU A 260 10.50 38.73 -25.07
CA LEU A 260 11.79 38.13 -24.71
C LEU A 260 12.95 39.14 -24.77
N ARG A 261 12.92 40.04 -25.80
CA ARG A 261 13.92 41.13 -25.95
C ARG A 261 13.84 42.13 -24.78
N ASN A 262 12.66 42.39 -24.23
CA ASN A 262 12.44 43.34 -23.12
C ASN A 262 12.57 42.66 -21.74
N GLY A 263 13.11 41.44 -21.68
CA GLY A 263 13.43 40.79 -20.44
C GLY A 263 12.26 40.04 -19.78
N ALA A 264 11.36 39.47 -20.57
CA ALA A 264 10.22 38.69 -20.05
C ALA A 264 10.68 37.57 -19.09
N ILE A 265 11.84 36.93 -19.37
CA ILE A 265 12.38 35.84 -18.55
C ILE A 265 13.39 36.43 -17.57
N LYS A 266 12.96 36.59 -16.30
CA LYS A 266 13.77 37.22 -15.24
C LYS A 266 15.09 36.47 -14.98
N THR A 267 15.12 35.16 -15.09
CA THR A 267 16.33 34.36 -14.86
C THR A 267 17.43 34.60 -15.88
N LEU A 268 17.11 35.06 -17.08
CA LEU A 268 18.05 35.43 -18.12
C LEU A 268 18.60 36.88 -17.98
N GLN A 269 18.05 37.65 -17.02
CA GLN A 269 18.48 39.04 -16.76
C GLN A 269 19.59 39.11 -15.69
N THR A 270 20.20 38.00 -15.33
CA THR A 270 21.30 38.00 -14.36
C THR A 270 22.62 38.32 -15.05
N PRO A 271 23.60 38.94 -14.36
CA PRO A 271 24.89 39.32 -14.96
C PRO A 271 25.68 38.16 -15.60
N ALA A 272 25.38 36.96 -15.22
CA ALA A 272 25.99 35.74 -15.80
C ALA A 272 25.48 35.42 -17.21
N TRP A 273 24.36 36.00 -17.66
CA TRP A 273 23.70 35.73 -18.94
C TRP A 273 23.49 36.95 -19.82
N GLN A 274 24.02 38.12 -19.37
CA GLN A 274 24.12 39.35 -20.19
C GLN A 274 25.43 39.41 -20.98
#